data_8b3a0b69d17a87996c4a71d2255dac46
#
_entry.id   8b3a0b69d17a87996c4a71d2255dac46
#
_cell.length_a   1.000
_cell.length_b   1.000
_cell.length_c   1.000
_cell.angle_alpha   90.00
_cell.angle_beta   90.00
_cell.angle_gamma   90.00
#
_symmetry.space_group_name_H-M   'P 1'
#
loop_
_entity.id
_entity.type
_entity.pdbx_description
1 polymer ?
#
loop_
_entity_poly.entity_id
_entity_poly.type
_entity_poly.pdbx_seq_one_letter_code
_entity_poly.pdbx_strand_id
1 'polypeptide(L)'
;MNIRFEDGAELIFSPRFDDYLPAVFTRWEGVECYNYSPLIYANGCENIALTGHGRIVGNGEAWWSWKQIQHDAAKRLYHAEFQGVPVQQRVFANERDALRPYFVQFIDCQTIYVDGLTFVNGPMWTVSPVYCENVLFRNVTIKTNGPNTDGINPESSRNVIIEHCTFDTGDDCIAINSGMNEDGWRVGRPCENILVRHCVMRGGHACVAIGSGVSGGISSVYVHDCDFSGRGQRGIRIKTMPGRGGYVRDIHYENLVISDKQDNAIEITAHYPSSSAPSASTACTEISNIHFTNISGTHNNNTIELAGKPDNHIRNLYFRNIRLEGKTGFMMKNVDGLFVENMNIEEVMHRAR
;
A
#
# COMPACT_ATOMS: atom_id res chain seq x y z
N MET A 1 13.45 20.02 8.84
CA MET A 1 12.55 20.49 9.92
C MET A 1 12.30 19.33 10.88
N ASN A 2 12.38 19.59 12.20
CA ASN A 2 12.13 18.58 13.23
C ASN A 2 11.00 19.06 14.13
N ILE A 3 9.96 18.24 14.27
CA ILE A 3 8.83 18.50 15.16
C ILE A 3 8.80 17.39 16.20
N ARG A 4 8.77 17.77 17.47
CA ARG A 4 8.60 16.85 18.58
C ARG A 4 7.27 17.10 19.27
N PHE A 5 6.52 16.04 19.49
CA PHE A 5 5.26 16.06 20.20
C PHE A 5 5.49 15.55 21.63
N GLU A 6 5.21 16.37 22.60
CA GLU A 6 5.25 15.96 24.01
C GLU A 6 4.08 15.00 24.32
N ASP A 7 4.19 14.30 25.44
CA ASP A 7 3.15 13.38 25.89
C ASP A 7 1.80 14.11 26.08
N GLY A 8 0.76 13.56 25.45
CA GLY A 8 -0.58 14.15 25.46
C GLY A 8 -0.80 15.31 24.48
N ALA A 9 0.21 15.71 23.72
CA ALA A 9 0.04 16.72 22.67
C ALA A 9 -0.86 16.20 21.54
N GLU A 10 -1.80 17.02 21.07
CA GLU A 10 -2.65 16.72 19.93
C GLU A 10 -2.50 17.80 18.86
N LEU A 11 -2.24 17.39 17.62
CA LEU A 11 -2.35 18.23 16.43
C LEU A 11 -3.63 17.84 15.69
N ILE A 12 -4.61 18.74 15.65
CA ILE A 12 -5.91 18.51 15.04
C ILE A 12 -6.02 19.37 13.78
N PHE A 13 -6.18 18.71 12.63
CA PHE A 13 -6.30 19.39 11.35
C PHE A 13 -7.72 19.92 11.11
N SER A 14 -7.81 21.02 10.37
CA SER A 14 -9.08 21.62 9.98
C SER A 14 -9.91 20.68 9.09
N PRO A 15 -11.24 20.59 9.26
CA PRO A 15 -12.12 19.88 8.35
C PRO A 15 -12.52 20.72 7.12
N ARG A 16 -12.06 21.98 6.99
CA ARG A 16 -12.43 22.88 5.90
C ARG A 16 -11.48 22.68 4.72
N PHE A 17 -12.01 22.45 3.54
CA PHE A 17 -11.26 22.14 2.33
C PHE A 17 -10.37 23.31 1.87
N ASP A 18 -10.85 24.54 1.98
CA ASP A 18 -10.12 25.73 1.56
C ASP A 18 -8.82 25.97 2.34
N ASP A 19 -8.71 25.43 3.55
CA ASP A 19 -7.49 25.55 4.37
C ASP A 19 -6.30 24.77 3.77
N TYR A 20 -6.55 23.93 2.74
CA TYR A 20 -5.54 23.13 2.04
C TYR A 20 -5.22 23.64 0.62
N LEU A 21 -5.58 24.89 0.35
CA LEU A 21 -5.22 25.62 -0.86
C LEU A 21 -4.04 26.59 -0.58
N PRO A 22 -3.26 26.98 -1.59
CA PRO A 22 -3.38 26.65 -3.00
C PRO A 22 -3.01 25.22 -3.34
N ALA A 23 -3.38 24.75 -4.55
CA ALA A 23 -2.98 23.45 -5.07
C ALA A 23 -1.46 23.28 -5.04
N VAL A 24 -0.99 22.11 -4.60
CA VAL A 24 0.42 21.74 -4.57
C VAL A 24 0.68 20.56 -5.50
N PHE A 25 1.93 20.40 -5.91
CA PHE A 25 2.37 19.19 -6.61
C PHE A 25 2.22 17.99 -5.70
N THR A 26 1.61 16.93 -6.20
CA THR A 26 1.41 15.67 -5.50
C THR A 26 1.44 14.49 -6.48
N ARG A 27 1.50 13.29 -5.95
CA ARG A 27 1.26 12.07 -6.73
C ARG A 27 0.05 11.36 -6.15
N TRP A 28 -1.06 11.37 -6.88
CA TRP A 28 -2.33 10.82 -6.43
C TRP A 28 -2.57 9.43 -7.04
N GLU A 29 -2.62 8.39 -6.20
CA GLU A 29 -2.74 6.97 -6.61
C GLU A 29 -1.82 6.61 -7.80
N GLY A 30 -0.55 7.00 -7.73
CA GLY A 30 0.45 6.64 -8.73
C GLY A 30 0.59 7.60 -9.93
N VAL A 31 -0.15 8.70 -9.98
CA VAL A 31 -0.13 9.67 -11.08
C VAL A 31 0.17 11.08 -10.58
N GLU A 32 1.13 11.77 -11.22
CA GLU A 32 1.52 13.14 -10.86
C GLU A 32 0.45 14.17 -11.24
N CYS A 33 0.13 15.07 -10.31
CA CYS A 33 -0.84 16.13 -10.51
C CYS A 33 -0.64 17.28 -9.52
N TYR A 34 -1.50 18.31 -9.61
CA TYR A 34 -1.68 19.34 -8.60
C TYR A 34 -3.04 19.17 -7.93
N ASN A 35 -3.05 19.07 -6.61
CA ASN A 35 -4.25 18.83 -5.83
C ASN A 35 -4.23 19.62 -4.51
N TYR A 36 -5.26 19.51 -3.70
CA TYR A 36 -5.23 19.97 -2.32
C TYR A 36 -3.95 19.49 -1.62
N SER A 37 -3.36 20.38 -0.82
CA SER A 37 -2.19 20.02 -0.03
C SER A 37 -2.51 18.83 0.89
N PRO A 38 -1.65 17.81 0.97
CA PRO A 38 -1.66 16.89 2.11
C PRO A 38 -1.63 17.69 3.42
N LEU A 39 -2.23 17.14 4.48
CA LEU A 39 -2.34 17.85 5.75
C LEU A 39 -0.95 18.14 6.35
N ILE A 40 -0.02 17.17 6.21
CA ILE A 40 1.40 17.38 6.44
C ILE A 40 2.10 17.12 5.10
N TYR A 41 2.82 18.13 4.63
CA TYR A 41 3.44 18.11 3.30
C TYR A 41 4.89 18.58 3.34
N ALA A 42 5.75 17.85 2.68
CA ALA A 42 7.12 18.26 2.38
C ALA A 42 7.52 17.83 0.97
N ASN A 43 8.22 18.70 0.24
CA ASN A 43 8.69 18.43 -1.10
C ASN A 43 10.12 18.95 -1.27
N GLY A 44 11.04 18.10 -1.75
CA GLY A 44 12.45 18.44 -1.96
C GLY A 44 13.21 18.77 -0.66
N CYS A 45 12.82 18.15 0.46
CA CYS A 45 13.39 18.45 1.78
C CYS A 45 14.33 17.34 2.26
N GLU A 46 15.26 17.74 3.13
CA GLU A 46 16.21 16.81 3.78
C GLU A 46 16.12 16.89 5.30
N ASN A 47 16.46 15.79 5.97
CA ASN A 47 16.55 15.70 7.42
C ASN A 47 15.24 16.11 8.13
N ILE A 48 14.14 15.42 7.80
CA ILE A 48 12.84 15.61 8.41
C ILE A 48 12.68 14.65 9.58
N ALA A 49 12.23 15.15 10.74
CA ALA A 49 11.83 14.29 11.84
C ALA A 49 10.47 14.72 12.44
N LEU A 50 9.59 13.74 12.63
CA LEU A 50 8.36 13.85 13.42
C LEU A 50 8.44 12.83 14.55
N THR A 51 8.57 13.27 15.78
CA THR A 51 8.90 12.38 16.92
C THR A 51 8.08 12.68 18.16
N GLY A 52 8.09 11.75 19.11
CA GLY A 52 7.42 11.90 20.41
C GLY A 52 6.20 10.99 20.55
N HIS A 53 5.33 11.28 21.53
CA HIS A 53 4.20 10.40 21.85
C HIS A 53 2.83 11.08 21.67
N GLY A 54 2.77 12.12 20.82
CA GLY A 54 1.55 12.85 20.53
C GLY A 54 0.63 12.15 19.54
N ARG A 55 -0.57 12.73 19.40
CA ARG A 55 -1.59 12.31 18.42
C ARG A 55 -1.71 13.34 17.31
N ILE A 56 -1.88 12.87 16.09
CA ILE A 56 -2.14 13.67 14.91
C ILE A 56 -3.50 13.23 14.34
N VAL A 57 -4.48 14.12 14.39
CA VAL A 57 -5.88 13.85 14.03
C VAL A 57 -6.22 14.57 12.74
N GLY A 58 -6.55 13.82 11.70
CA GLY A 58 -6.77 14.35 10.34
C GLY A 58 -8.16 14.86 10.07
N ASN A 59 -9.17 14.57 10.95
CA ASN A 59 -10.59 14.88 10.68
C ASN A 59 -11.04 14.43 9.28
N GLY A 60 -10.55 13.26 8.86
CA GLY A 60 -10.77 12.71 7.53
C GLY A 60 -12.23 12.46 7.19
N GLU A 61 -13.07 12.32 8.20
CA GLU A 61 -14.52 12.11 8.06
C GLU A 61 -15.17 13.16 7.17
N ALA A 62 -14.68 14.39 7.19
CA ALA A 62 -15.16 15.48 6.33
C ALA A 62 -14.93 15.18 4.83
N TRP A 63 -13.90 14.39 4.51
CA TRP A 63 -13.50 14.08 3.15
C TRP A 63 -14.04 12.74 2.62
N TRP A 64 -14.47 11.83 3.49
CA TRP A 64 -14.75 10.44 3.09
C TRP A 64 -15.90 10.30 2.09
N SER A 65 -16.91 11.19 2.16
CA SER A 65 -18.00 11.23 1.18
C SER A 65 -17.52 11.51 -0.25
N TRP A 66 -16.36 12.16 -0.41
CA TRP A 66 -15.77 12.46 -1.70
C TRP A 66 -15.35 11.19 -2.47
N LYS A 67 -15.17 10.06 -1.78
CA LYS A 67 -14.90 8.77 -2.44
C LYS A 67 -15.95 8.41 -3.49
N GLN A 68 -17.20 8.80 -3.26
CA GLN A 68 -18.30 8.52 -4.19
C GLN A 68 -18.32 9.51 -5.37
N ILE A 69 -17.77 10.70 -5.19
CA ILE A 69 -17.82 11.80 -6.17
C ILE A 69 -16.59 11.79 -7.08
N GLN A 70 -15.40 11.47 -6.55
CA GLN A 70 -14.09 11.61 -7.21
C GLN A 70 -13.88 10.74 -8.46
N HIS A 71 -14.78 9.81 -8.76
CA HIS A 71 -14.57 8.77 -9.79
C HIS A 71 -14.21 9.33 -11.18
N ASP A 72 -14.94 10.34 -11.66
CA ASP A 72 -14.69 10.92 -12.99
C ASP A 72 -13.38 11.74 -13.04
N ALA A 73 -13.05 12.43 -11.95
CA ALA A 73 -11.79 13.15 -11.83
C ALA A 73 -10.60 12.17 -11.79
N ALA A 74 -10.72 11.09 -11.03
CA ALA A 74 -9.72 10.03 -10.98
C ALA A 74 -9.49 9.42 -12.39
N LYS A 75 -10.56 9.14 -13.14
CA LYS A 75 -10.43 8.65 -14.52
C LYS A 75 -9.69 9.64 -15.43
N ARG A 76 -10.03 10.93 -15.35
CA ARG A 76 -9.30 11.96 -16.13
C ARG A 76 -7.83 12.01 -15.78
N LEU A 77 -7.51 11.91 -14.48
CA LEU A 77 -6.13 11.90 -14.02
C LEU A 77 -5.37 10.66 -14.52
N TYR A 78 -5.94 9.47 -14.40
CA TYR A 78 -5.30 8.23 -14.85
C TYR A 78 -5.02 8.20 -16.36
N HIS A 79 -5.83 8.90 -17.16
CA HIS A 79 -5.63 8.98 -18.60
C HIS A 79 -4.77 10.18 -19.03
N ALA A 80 -4.42 11.07 -18.13
CA ALA A 80 -3.78 12.34 -18.45
C ALA A 80 -2.46 12.16 -19.22
N GLU A 81 -1.60 11.22 -18.77
CA GLU A 81 -0.33 10.95 -19.48
C GLU A 81 -0.58 10.37 -20.86
N PHE A 82 -1.46 9.39 -20.98
CA PHE A 82 -1.82 8.80 -22.27
C PHE A 82 -2.37 9.84 -23.24
N GLN A 83 -3.09 10.85 -22.74
CA GLN A 83 -3.62 11.96 -23.53
C GLN A 83 -2.59 13.07 -23.77
N GLY A 84 -1.36 12.92 -23.27
CA GLY A 84 -0.29 13.93 -23.40
C GLY A 84 -0.54 15.21 -22.61
N VAL A 85 -1.35 15.18 -21.55
CA VAL A 85 -1.62 16.34 -20.69
C VAL A 85 -0.40 16.59 -19.80
N PRO A 86 0.29 17.75 -19.92
CA PRO A 86 1.42 18.08 -19.06
C PRO A 86 1.02 18.09 -17.57
N VAL A 87 1.92 17.65 -16.67
CA VAL A 87 1.66 17.56 -15.25
C VAL A 87 1.14 18.88 -14.65
N GLN A 88 1.70 20.02 -15.10
CA GLN A 88 1.30 21.35 -14.63
C GLN A 88 -0.15 21.74 -14.99
N GLN A 89 -0.75 21.04 -15.94
CA GLN A 89 -2.15 21.24 -16.34
C GLN A 89 -3.11 20.26 -15.65
N ARG A 90 -2.61 19.28 -14.89
CA ARG A 90 -3.40 18.29 -14.16
C ARG A 90 -3.78 18.83 -12.78
N VAL A 91 -4.69 19.81 -12.75
CA VAL A 91 -5.10 20.51 -11.51
C VAL A 91 -6.49 20.07 -11.07
N PHE A 92 -6.59 19.52 -9.86
CA PHE A 92 -7.80 18.89 -9.33
C PHE A 92 -8.23 19.44 -7.95
N ALA A 93 -7.59 20.49 -7.44
CA ALA A 93 -7.87 21.06 -6.12
C ALA A 93 -9.16 21.88 -6.11
N ASN A 94 -10.31 21.23 -6.23
CA ASN A 94 -11.64 21.80 -6.14
C ASN A 94 -12.68 20.76 -5.71
N GLU A 95 -13.77 21.18 -5.09
CA GLU A 95 -14.81 20.30 -4.56
C GLU A 95 -15.57 19.51 -5.62
N ARG A 96 -15.63 20.00 -6.87
CA ARG A 96 -16.28 19.30 -7.97
C ARG A 96 -15.51 18.04 -8.37
N ASP A 97 -14.20 18.11 -8.39
CA ASP A 97 -13.33 16.99 -8.70
C ASP A 97 -13.17 16.05 -7.51
N ALA A 98 -13.25 16.58 -6.30
CA ALA A 98 -13.30 15.87 -5.05
C ALA A 98 -12.16 14.85 -4.85
N LEU A 99 -10.97 15.10 -5.42
CA LEU A 99 -9.81 14.26 -5.15
C LEU A 99 -9.29 14.55 -3.74
N ARG A 100 -9.46 13.58 -2.86
CA ARG A 100 -9.06 13.71 -1.45
C ARG A 100 -7.54 13.82 -1.33
N PRO A 101 -7.01 14.76 -0.50
CA PRO A 101 -5.58 14.80 -0.22
C PRO A 101 -5.13 13.62 0.64
N TYR A 102 -3.83 13.33 0.63
CA TYR A 102 -3.24 12.42 1.61
C TYR A 102 -3.16 13.06 3.00
N PHE A 103 -3.01 12.26 4.03
CA PHE A 103 -2.82 12.81 5.36
C PHE A 103 -1.39 13.36 5.50
N VAL A 104 -0.38 12.53 5.27
CA VAL A 104 1.03 12.92 5.27
C VAL A 104 1.66 12.50 3.94
N GLN A 105 2.25 13.43 3.23
CA GLN A 105 3.00 13.10 2.03
C GLN A 105 4.36 13.81 2.02
N PHE A 106 5.40 13.01 1.89
CA PHE A 106 6.75 13.46 1.63
C PHE A 106 7.07 13.18 0.16
N ILE A 107 7.50 14.17 -0.60
CA ILE A 107 7.84 14.02 -2.03
C ILE A 107 9.29 14.42 -2.24
N ASP A 108 10.06 13.55 -2.90
CA ASP A 108 11.48 13.79 -3.24
C ASP A 108 12.31 14.27 -2.04
N CYS A 109 12.06 13.65 -0.88
CA CYS A 109 12.71 13.98 0.39
C CYS A 109 13.74 12.90 0.77
N GLN A 110 14.76 13.33 1.50
CA GLN A 110 15.84 12.45 1.97
C GLN A 110 15.98 12.51 3.50
N THR A 111 16.27 11.35 4.09
CA THR A 111 16.49 11.21 5.53
C THR A 111 15.28 11.65 6.33
N ILE A 112 14.26 10.77 6.33
CA ILE A 112 12.98 10.99 7.04
C ILE A 112 12.94 10.05 8.24
N TYR A 113 12.61 10.59 9.41
CA TYR A 113 12.44 9.83 10.64
C TYR A 113 11.10 10.16 11.30
N VAL A 114 10.26 9.14 11.47
CA VAL A 114 8.98 9.27 12.17
C VAL A 114 8.94 8.23 13.30
N ASP A 115 8.78 8.69 14.55
CA ASP A 115 8.89 7.79 15.72
C ASP A 115 7.88 8.14 16.82
N GLY A 116 7.18 7.11 17.32
CA GLY A 116 6.34 7.16 18.51
C GLY A 116 4.95 7.78 18.35
N LEU A 117 4.60 8.29 17.18
CA LEU A 117 3.39 9.06 16.94
C LEU A 117 2.17 8.18 16.66
N THR A 118 0.99 8.69 17.01
CA THR A 118 -0.30 8.10 16.64
C THR A 118 -1.03 8.96 15.63
N PHE A 119 -1.31 8.39 14.44
CA PHE A 119 -2.11 9.01 13.39
C PHE A 119 -3.54 8.50 13.43
N VAL A 120 -4.52 9.41 13.37
CA VAL A 120 -5.95 9.10 13.50
C VAL A 120 -6.74 9.74 12.36
N ASN A 121 -7.50 8.95 11.63
CA ASN A 121 -8.51 9.36 10.65
C ASN A 121 -8.05 10.45 9.67
N GLY A 122 -7.17 10.10 8.74
CA GLY A 122 -6.83 10.97 7.61
C GLY A 122 -7.90 10.99 6.51
N PRO A 123 -7.81 11.94 5.56
CA PRO A 123 -8.71 12.01 4.41
C PRO A 123 -8.64 10.80 3.48
N MET A 124 -7.42 10.29 3.29
CA MET A 124 -7.07 9.17 2.41
C MET A 124 -5.80 8.48 2.96
N TRP A 125 -4.93 7.90 2.15
CA TRP A 125 -3.69 7.27 2.56
C TRP A 125 -2.98 8.05 3.68
N THR A 126 -2.62 7.35 4.77
CA THR A 126 -2.18 8.03 5.98
C THR A 126 -0.77 8.58 5.85
N VAL A 127 0.21 7.76 5.49
CA VAL A 127 1.58 8.23 5.30
C VAL A 127 2.15 7.72 3.98
N SER A 128 2.53 8.63 3.10
CA SER A 128 2.99 8.30 1.75
C SER A 128 4.33 8.98 1.43
N PRO A 129 5.46 8.29 1.63
CA PRO A 129 6.73 8.72 1.07
C PRO A 129 6.77 8.41 -0.43
N VAL A 130 6.90 9.45 -1.26
CA VAL A 130 6.95 9.37 -2.73
C VAL A 130 8.31 9.85 -3.20
N TYR A 131 9.03 9.06 -3.99
CA TYR A 131 10.38 9.40 -4.46
C TYR A 131 11.41 9.66 -3.34
N CYS A 132 11.12 9.16 -2.14
CA CYS A 132 11.95 9.41 -0.96
C CYS A 132 13.07 8.36 -0.81
N GLU A 133 14.11 8.76 -0.07
CA GLU A 133 15.23 7.89 0.23
C GLU A 133 15.63 7.98 1.71
N ASN A 134 16.03 6.83 2.28
CA ASN A 134 16.46 6.71 3.68
C ASN A 134 15.36 7.14 4.66
N VAL A 135 14.29 6.35 4.69
CA VAL A 135 13.08 6.62 5.48
C VAL A 135 12.95 5.60 6.59
N LEU A 136 12.74 6.06 7.81
CA LEU A 136 12.48 5.20 8.97
C LEU A 136 11.15 5.59 9.66
N PHE A 137 10.24 4.63 9.71
CA PHE A 137 9.04 4.67 10.55
C PHE A 137 9.23 3.68 11.70
N ARG A 138 9.19 4.17 12.94
CA ARG A 138 9.37 3.33 14.12
C ARG A 138 8.35 3.67 15.20
N ASN A 139 7.82 2.65 15.88
CA ASN A 139 6.85 2.80 16.97
C ASN A 139 5.61 3.63 16.58
N VAL A 140 5.25 3.68 15.32
CA VAL A 140 4.10 4.45 14.81
C VAL A 140 2.83 3.64 14.99
N THR A 141 1.77 4.30 15.45
CA THR A 141 0.42 3.72 15.51
C THR A 141 -0.49 4.42 14.51
N ILE A 142 -1.16 3.66 13.65
CA ILE A 142 -2.16 4.19 12.71
C ILE A 142 -3.51 3.59 13.03
N LYS A 143 -4.50 4.45 13.29
CA LYS A 143 -5.88 4.09 13.60
C LYS A 143 -6.83 4.86 12.69
N THR A 144 -7.49 4.16 11.79
CA THR A 144 -8.41 4.78 10.84
C THR A 144 -9.38 3.74 10.29
N ASN A 145 -10.58 4.17 9.87
CA ASN A 145 -11.60 3.27 9.33
C ASN A 145 -12.32 3.83 8.09
N GLY A 146 -11.79 4.90 7.52
CA GLY A 146 -12.35 5.51 6.31
C GLY A 146 -11.97 4.78 5.01
N PRO A 147 -12.62 5.12 3.89
CA PRO A 147 -12.32 4.54 2.59
C PRO A 147 -10.94 4.99 2.09
N ASN A 148 -10.11 4.04 1.62
CA ASN A 148 -8.73 4.24 1.17
C ASN A 148 -7.83 4.89 2.26
N THR A 149 -8.13 4.64 3.53
CA THR A 149 -7.26 5.09 4.62
C THR A 149 -6.23 4.00 4.93
N ASP A 150 -5.33 3.81 3.98
CA ASP A 150 -4.17 2.93 4.12
C ASP A 150 -3.23 3.46 5.21
N GLY A 151 -2.36 2.61 5.71
CA GLY A 151 -1.40 2.99 6.75
C GLY A 151 -0.16 3.68 6.18
N ILE A 152 0.87 2.94 5.80
CA ILE A 152 2.11 3.49 5.24
C ILE A 152 2.27 2.98 3.81
N ASN A 153 2.37 3.91 2.86
CA ASN A 153 2.40 3.62 1.44
C ASN A 153 3.69 4.15 0.78
N PRO A 154 4.80 3.39 0.86
CA PRO A 154 6.00 3.75 0.10
C PRO A 154 5.71 3.66 -1.39
N GLU A 155 6.00 4.74 -2.12
CA GLU A 155 5.78 4.81 -3.55
C GLU A 155 7.02 5.31 -4.28
N SER A 156 7.57 4.50 -5.19
CA SER A 156 8.80 4.82 -5.93
C SER A 156 9.94 5.34 -5.01
N SER A 157 10.01 4.79 -3.80
CA SER A 157 10.95 5.17 -2.75
C SER A 157 11.94 4.05 -2.48
N ARG A 158 13.09 4.37 -1.88
CA ARG A 158 14.12 3.38 -1.59
C ARG A 158 14.70 3.50 -0.19
N ASN A 159 15.25 2.39 0.33
CA ASN A 159 15.81 2.32 1.68
C ASN A 159 14.77 2.75 2.73
N VAL A 160 13.61 2.10 2.74
CA VAL A 160 12.52 2.38 3.68
C VAL A 160 12.46 1.28 4.73
N ILE A 161 12.47 1.65 6.00
CA ILE A 161 12.31 0.75 7.14
C ILE A 161 11.02 1.11 7.87
N ILE A 162 10.18 0.10 8.10
CA ILE A 162 8.94 0.19 8.89
C ILE A 162 9.05 -0.85 10.00
N GLU A 163 9.24 -0.40 11.25
CA GLU A 163 9.48 -1.33 12.36
C GLU A 163 8.71 -0.97 13.62
N HIS A 164 8.30 -1.99 14.38
CA HIS A 164 7.58 -1.84 15.65
C HIS A 164 6.31 -0.99 15.55
N CYS A 165 5.67 -0.98 14.37
CA CYS A 165 4.47 -0.20 14.09
C CYS A 165 3.20 -1.03 14.33
N THR A 166 2.11 -0.35 14.66
CA THR A 166 0.79 -0.94 14.86
C THR A 166 -0.23 -0.32 13.92
N PHE A 167 -0.97 -1.18 13.20
CA PHE A 167 -1.93 -0.75 12.20
C PHE A 167 -3.33 -1.30 12.50
N ASP A 168 -4.32 -0.42 12.44
CA ASP A 168 -5.75 -0.73 12.38
C ASP A 168 -6.37 0.25 11.38
N THR A 169 -6.50 -0.20 10.12
CA THR A 169 -6.74 0.68 8.97
C THR A 169 -8.03 0.35 8.25
N GLY A 170 -8.57 1.32 7.53
CA GLY A 170 -9.77 1.14 6.69
C GLY A 170 -9.47 0.53 5.31
N ASP A 171 -8.19 0.57 4.87
CA ASP A 171 -7.69 -0.07 3.66
C ASP A 171 -6.35 -0.79 3.97
N ASP A 172 -5.44 -1.00 3.04
CA ASP A 172 -4.21 -1.77 3.27
C ASP A 172 -3.37 -1.19 4.43
N CYS A 173 -2.82 -2.03 5.33
CA CYS A 173 -1.96 -1.53 6.42
C CYS A 173 -0.64 -0.96 5.87
N ILE A 174 -0.01 -1.66 4.94
CA ILE A 174 1.14 -1.19 4.17
C ILE A 174 0.85 -1.50 2.69
N ALA A 175 0.97 -0.49 1.82
CA ALA A 175 0.82 -0.67 0.38
C ALA A 175 2.04 -0.13 -0.37
N ILE A 176 2.82 -1.01 -0.99
CA ILE A 176 4.04 -0.67 -1.73
C ILE A 176 3.70 -0.48 -3.19
N ASN A 177 4.01 0.69 -3.74
CA ASN A 177 3.68 1.08 -5.11
C ASN A 177 4.87 1.73 -5.84
N SER A 178 4.79 1.83 -7.17
CA SER A 178 5.81 2.47 -8.01
C SER A 178 5.20 3.18 -9.22
N GLY A 179 4.01 3.75 -9.07
CA GLY A 179 3.32 4.46 -10.13
C GLY A 179 2.39 3.61 -10.98
N MET A 180 1.56 4.28 -11.73
CA MET A 180 0.46 3.68 -12.45
C MET A 180 0.56 3.94 -13.96
N ASN A 181 0.54 2.85 -14.75
CA ASN A 181 0.45 2.88 -16.22
C ASN A 181 1.49 3.80 -16.88
N GLU A 182 1.07 4.57 -17.86
CA GLU A 182 1.90 5.47 -18.69
C GLU A 182 2.67 6.49 -17.81
N ASP A 183 2.02 7.05 -16.79
CA ASP A 183 2.69 7.99 -15.87
C ASP A 183 3.77 7.30 -15.03
N GLY A 184 3.50 6.10 -14.57
CA GLY A 184 4.49 5.27 -13.87
C GLY A 184 5.70 4.94 -14.73
N TRP A 185 5.50 4.63 -16.02
CA TRP A 185 6.60 4.40 -16.96
C TRP A 185 7.37 5.68 -17.29
N ARG A 186 6.67 6.81 -17.48
CA ARG A 186 7.31 8.11 -17.72
C ARG A 186 8.24 8.49 -16.57
N VAL A 187 7.80 8.30 -15.34
CA VAL A 187 8.60 8.55 -14.14
C VAL A 187 9.74 7.54 -14.00
N GLY A 188 9.45 6.25 -14.24
CA GLY A 188 10.44 5.18 -14.30
C GLY A 188 11.23 4.94 -13.01
N ARG A 189 10.69 5.36 -11.84
CA ARG A 189 11.36 5.17 -10.53
C ARG A 189 10.80 3.93 -9.85
N PRO A 190 11.62 2.91 -9.55
CA PRO A 190 11.18 1.73 -8.81
C PRO A 190 10.96 2.05 -7.32
N CYS A 191 10.26 1.14 -6.62
CA CYS A 191 10.22 1.08 -5.17
C CYS A 191 11.05 -0.13 -4.72
N GLU A 192 12.12 0.11 -3.94
CA GLU A 192 13.11 -0.93 -3.66
C GLU A 192 13.79 -0.80 -2.29
N ASN A 193 14.35 -1.91 -1.80
CA ASN A 193 15.00 -1.96 -0.49
C ASN A 193 14.02 -1.56 0.64
N ILE A 194 12.89 -2.24 0.71
CA ILE A 194 11.86 -2.00 1.72
C ILE A 194 11.95 -3.10 2.79
N LEU A 195 12.13 -2.69 4.04
CA LEU A 195 12.17 -3.58 5.19
C LEU A 195 10.98 -3.32 6.10
N VAL A 196 10.17 -4.35 6.37
CA VAL A 196 9.06 -4.31 7.32
C VAL A 196 9.29 -5.36 8.39
N ARG A 197 9.34 -4.97 9.67
CA ARG A 197 9.60 -5.93 10.75
C ARG A 197 8.95 -5.58 12.08
N HIS A 198 8.66 -6.60 12.88
CA HIS A 198 8.13 -6.47 14.24
C HIS A 198 6.85 -5.60 14.29
N CYS A 199 6.04 -5.66 13.24
CA CYS A 199 4.80 -4.91 13.12
C CYS A 199 3.58 -5.75 13.48
N VAL A 200 2.53 -5.08 13.95
CA VAL A 200 1.23 -5.67 14.29
C VAL A 200 0.16 -5.06 13.41
N MET A 201 -0.55 -5.90 12.64
CA MET A 201 -1.55 -5.46 11.65
C MET A 201 -2.89 -6.14 11.92
N ARG A 202 -3.89 -5.34 12.35
CA ARG A 202 -5.18 -5.85 12.87
C ARG A 202 -6.36 -5.71 11.92
N GLY A 203 -6.33 -4.74 11.03
CA GLY A 203 -7.44 -4.40 10.13
C GLY A 203 -7.03 -4.42 8.65
N GLY A 204 -7.81 -3.72 7.83
CA GLY A 204 -7.50 -3.39 6.46
C GLY A 204 -7.89 -4.42 5.40
N HIS A 205 -7.68 -4.03 4.14
CA HIS A 205 -7.88 -4.90 2.98
C HIS A 205 -6.74 -5.90 2.80
N ALA A 206 -5.52 -5.54 3.15
CA ALA A 206 -4.38 -6.44 3.32
C ALA A 206 -3.44 -5.92 4.40
N CYS A 207 -2.71 -6.84 5.07
CA CYS A 207 -1.68 -6.41 6.00
C CYS A 207 -0.49 -5.81 5.23
N VAL A 208 0.04 -6.54 4.24
CA VAL A 208 1.03 -6.00 3.30
C VAL A 208 0.55 -6.24 1.88
N ALA A 209 0.29 -5.15 1.16
CA ALA A 209 -0.05 -5.15 -0.25
C ALA A 209 1.15 -4.66 -1.10
N ILE A 210 1.35 -5.29 -2.24
CA ILE A 210 2.22 -4.80 -3.32
C ILE A 210 1.33 -4.53 -4.53
N GLY A 211 1.30 -3.27 -4.98
CA GLY A 211 0.48 -2.84 -6.11
C GLY A 211 -0.92 -2.33 -5.70
N SER A 212 -1.78 -2.07 -6.69
CA SER A 212 -1.66 -2.43 -8.12
C SER A 212 -0.78 -1.47 -8.95
N GLY A 213 -0.33 -0.35 -8.42
CA GLY A 213 0.58 0.58 -9.11
C GLY A 213 2.02 0.05 -9.09
N VAL A 214 2.40 -0.75 -10.07
CA VAL A 214 3.72 -1.40 -10.13
C VAL A 214 4.54 -1.02 -11.37
N SER A 215 4.13 0.04 -12.05
CA SER A 215 4.64 0.38 -13.38
C SER A 215 6.12 0.78 -13.40
N GLY A 216 6.63 1.36 -12.31
CA GLY A 216 8.05 1.67 -12.16
C GLY A 216 8.90 0.48 -11.69
N GLY A 217 8.26 -0.65 -11.33
CA GLY A 217 8.92 -1.83 -10.77
C GLY A 217 9.02 -1.81 -9.24
N ILE A 218 8.94 -3.00 -8.64
CA ILE A 218 9.11 -3.20 -7.19
C ILE A 218 10.05 -4.38 -6.98
N SER A 219 11.09 -4.20 -6.14
CA SER A 219 12.02 -5.27 -5.82
C SER A 219 12.67 -5.11 -4.45
N SER A 220 13.31 -6.19 -3.99
CA SER A 220 14.07 -6.19 -2.74
C SER A 220 13.21 -5.74 -1.55
N VAL A 221 12.05 -6.40 -1.36
CA VAL A 221 11.15 -6.20 -0.23
C VAL A 221 11.33 -7.35 0.75
N TYR A 222 11.58 -7.05 2.01
CA TYR A 222 11.68 -8.04 3.07
C TYR A 222 10.73 -7.73 4.21
N VAL A 223 9.79 -8.63 4.47
CA VAL A 223 8.79 -8.53 5.54
C VAL A 223 9.01 -9.68 6.50
N HIS A 224 9.35 -9.40 7.77
CA HIS A 224 9.62 -10.47 8.71
C HIS A 224 9.22 -10.18 10.16
N ASP A 225 9.03 -11.26 10.93
CA ASP A 225 8.71 -11.19 12.36
C ASP A 225 7.50 -10.29 12.66
N CYS A 226 6.41 -10.44 11.88
CA CYS A 226 5.21 -9.64 12.01
C CYS A 226 3.98 -10.50 12.39
N ASP A 227 3.05 -9.85 13.08
CA ASP A 227 1.76 -10.40 13.46
C ASP A 227 0.64 -9.83 12.59
N PHE A 228 0.10 -10.65 11.69
CA PHE A 228 -1.01 -10.32 10.79
C PHE A 228 -2.34 -10.93 11.28
N SER A 229 -2.47 -11.21 12.56
CA SER A 229 -3.71 -11.70 13.12
C SER A 229 -4.75 -10.59 13.36
N GLY A 230 -6.01 -10.90 13.10
CA GLY A 230 -7.14 -9.97 13.25
C GLY A 230 -8.02 -9.88 12.00
N ARG A 231 -9.14 -9.17 12.10
CA ARG A 231 -10.26 -9.17 11.13
C ARG A 231 -10.01 -8.42 9.82
N GLY A 232 -8.81 -8.38 9.30
CA GLY A 232 -8.55 -7.86 7.96
C GLY A 232 -9.06 -8.80 6.86
N GLN A 233 -9.09 -8.30 5.62
CA GLN A 233 -9.52 -9.15 4.51
C GLN A 233 -8.44 -10.16 4.15
N ARG A 234 -7.19 -9.71 3.94
CA ARG A 234 -6.06 -10.54 3.50
C ARG A 234 -4.83 -10.34 4.39
N GLY A 235 -3.96 -11.34 4.42
CA GLY A 235 -2.64 -11.20 5.04
C GLY A 235 -1.67 -10.55 4.05
N ILE A 236 -1.17 -11.32 3.11
CA ILE A 236 -0.26 -10.88 2.05
C ILE A 236 -1.03 -10.75 0.74
N ARG A 237 -0.81 -9.64 0.03
CA ARG A 237 -1.41 -9.44 -1.27
C ARG A 237 -0.44 -8.86 -2.29
N ILE A 238 -0.21 -9.54 -3.40
CA ILE A 238 0.45 -8.99 -4.59
C ILE A 238 -0.62 -8.89 -5.68
N LYS A 239 -0.92 -7.67 -6.13
CA LYS A 239 -2.02 -7.40 -7.05
C LYS A 239 -1.58 -6.55 -8.23
N THR A 240 -1.91 -6.99 -9.44
CA THR A 240 -1.68 -6.26 -10.68
C THR A 240 -2.71 -6.59 -11.74
N MET A 241 -2.69 -5.86 -12.85
CA MET A 241 -3.58 -6.05 -13.99
C MET A 241 -2.85 -5.71 -15.30
N PRO A 242 -3.38 -6.13 -16.47
CA PRO A 242 -2.85 -5.68 -17.75
C PRO A 242 -2.83 -4.16 -17.87
N GLY A 243 -1.80 -3.64 -18.49
CA GLY A 243 -1.57 -2.21 -18.60
C GLY A 243 -0.66 -1.62 -17.54
N ARG A 244 -0.34 -2.35 -16.47
CA ARG A 244 0.62 -1.89 -15.46
C ARG A 244 2.06 -2.02 -15.94
N GLY A 245 2.41 -3.09 -16.66
CA GLY A 245 3.82 -3.39 -16.98
C GLY A 245 4.68 -3.49 -15.72
N GLY A 246 5.94 -3.08 -15.81
CA GLY A 246 6.86 -3.13 -14.68
C GLY A 246 7.16 -4.54 -14.18
N TYR A 247 7.59 -4.64 -12.95
CA TYR A 247 7.93 -5.93 -12.32
C TYR A 247 7.68 -5.91 -10.81
N VAL A 248 7.46 -7.11 -10.24
CA VAL A 248 7.48 -7.40 -8.79
C VAL A 248 8.36 -8.61 -8.60
N ARG A 249 9.53 -8.43 -8.00
CA ARG A 249 10.51 -9.52 -7.84
C ARG A 249 11.38 -9.37 -6.60
N ASP A 250 12.03 -10.48 -6.22
CA ASP A 250 12.93 -10.52 -5.07
C ASP A 250 12.22 -10.08 -3.78
N ILE A 251 11.08 -10.71 -3.51
CA ILE A 251 10.23 -10.41 -2.35
C ILE A 251 10.31 -11.55 -1.34
N HIS A 252 10.55 -11.24 -0.08
CA HIS A 252 10.69 -12.21 0.99
C HIS A 252 9.70 -11.92 2.11
N TYR A 253 8.95 -12.94 2.50
CA TYR A 253 8.08 -12.97 3.66
C TYR A 253 8.57 -14.07 4.60
N GLU A 254 8.87 -13.73 5.86
CA GLU A 254 9.45 -14.67 6.81
C GLU A 254 8.91 -14.50 8.24
N ASN A 255 8.73 -15.63 8.96
CA ASN A 255 8.31 -15.61 10.36
C ASN A 255 7.03 -14.81 10.58
N LEU A 256 5.95 -15.14 9.87
CA LEU A 256 4.67 -14.44 9.95
C LEU A 256 3.59 -15.32 10.57
N VAL A 257 2.73 -14.70 11.37
CA VAL A 257 1.46 -15.28 11.82
C VAL A 257 0.32 -14.59 11.07
N ILE A 258 -0.46 -15.36 10.29
CA ILE A 258 -1.57 -14.84 9.47
C ILE A 258 -2.85 -15.54 9.87
N SER A 259 -3.66 -14.93 10.72
CA SER A 259 -4.89 -15.53 11.23
C SER A 259 -6.10 -14.61 11.11
N ASP A 260 -7.29 -15.24 11.17
CA ASP A 260 -8.60 -14.56 11.20
C ASP A 260 -8.88 -13.67 9.95
N LYS A 261 -8.36 -14.05 8.78
CA LYS A 261 -8.63 -13.33 7.54
C LYS A 261 -9.99 -13.69 6.95
N GLN A 262 -10.72 -12.67 6.50
CA GLN A 262 -12.04 -12.81 5.88
C GLN A 262 -11.95 -13.39 4.47
N ASP A 263 -10.77 -13.29 3.85
CA ASP A 263 -10.47 -13.75 2.51
C ASP A 263 -9.15 -14.57 2.51
N ASN A 264 -8.23 -14.34 1.63
CA ASN A 264 -7.01 -15.12 1.50
C ASN A 264 -5.95 -14.77 2.59
N ALA A 265 -5.26 -15.77 3.14
CA ALA A 265 -4.06 -15.54 3.91
C ALA A 265 -2.94 -14.98 2.99
N ILE A 266 -2.77 -15.59 1.80
CA ILE A 266 -1.81 -15.16 0.78
C ILE A 266 -2.52 -15.11 -0.58
N GLU A 267 -2.46 -13.97 -1.26
CA GLU A 267 -2.99 -13.77 -2.61
C GLU A 267 -1.91 -13.16 -3.53
N ILE A 268 -1.69 -13.79 -4.69
CA ILE A 268 -0.95 -13.19 -5.80
C ILE A 268 -1.86 -13.22 -7.03
N THR A 269 -2.26 -12.05 -7.55
CA THR A 269 -3.17 -11.99 -8.69
C THR A 269 -2.74 -11.00 -9.76
N ALA A 270 -2.72 -11.45 -11.02
CA ALA A 270 -2.57 -10.62 -12.22
C ALA A 270 -3.94 -10.24 -12.83
N HIS A 271 -5.04 -10.47 -12.10
CA HIS A 271 -6.42 -10.21 -12.53
C HIS A 271 -7.13 -9.16 -11.67
N TYR A 272 -6.38 -8.24 -11.04
CA TYR A 272 -6.97 -7.25 -10.17
C TYR A 272 -8.01 -6.39 -10.91
N PRO A 273 -9.27 -6.37 -10.46
CA PRO A 273 -10.30 -5.59 -11.12
C PRO A 273 -10.15 -4.11 -10.74
N SER A 274 -9.60 -3.29 -11.62
CA SER A 274 -9.62 -1.84 -11.45
C SER A 274 -10.53 -1.21 -12.50
N SER A 275 -11.69 -0.77 -12.09
CA SER A 275 -12.64 -0.08 -12.97
C SER A 275 -12.21 1.35 -13.31
N SER A 276 -11.28 1.92 -12.57
CA SER A 276 -10.96 3.34 -12.65
C SER A 276 -9.69 3.67 -13.46
N ALA A 277 -8.83 2.70 -13.76
CA ALA A 277 -7.56 2.97 -14.39
C ALA A 277 -7.22 2.02 -15.54
N PRO A 278 -8.04 1.95 -16.60
CA PRO A 278 -7.63 1.22 -17.79
C PRO A 278 -6.42 1.92 -18.41
N SER A 279 -5.42 1.15 -18.81
CA SER A 279 -4.31 1.62 -19.66
C SER A 279 -4.65 1.38 -21.12
N ALA A 280 -4.08 2.18 -22.02
CA ALA A 280 -4.09 1.87 -23.45
C ALA A 280 -3.15 0.70 -23.78
N SER A 281 -2.21 0.40 -22.91
CA SER A 281 -1.27 -0.70 -23.05
C SER A 281 -1.86 -2.02 -22.53
N THR A 282 -1.38 -3.11 -23.11
CA THR A 282 -1.63 -4.49 -22.64
C THR A 282 -0.41 -5.06 -21.91
N ALA A 283 0.60 -4.25 -21.63
CA ALA A 283 1.82 -4.69 -20.95
C ALA A 283 1.50 -5.38 -19.63
N CYS A 284 2.01 -6.58 -19.45
CA CYS A 284 1.84 -7.36 -18.23
C CYS A 284 3.01 -7.12 -17.26
N THR A 285 2.72 -7.19 -15.97
CA THR A 285 3.73 -7.12 -14.92
C THR A 285 4.48 -8.44 -14.81
N GLU A 286 5.80 -8.42 -14.81
CA GLU A 286 6.60 -9.59 -14.43
C GLU A 286 6.48 -9.82 -12.92
N ILE A 287 6.06 -11.02 -12.49
CA ILE A 287 6.02 -11.41 -11.08
C ILE A 287 6.93 -12.63 -10.92
N SER A 288 8.02 -12.49 -10.16
CA SER A 288 9.00 -13.57 -10.04
C SER A 288 9.81 -13.52 -8.75
N ASN A 289 10.38 -14.67 -8.37
CA ASN A 289 11.30 -14.81 -7.23
C ASN A 289 10.69 -14.31 -5.91
N ILE A 290 9.56 -14.92 -5.50
CA ILE A 290 8.85 -14.61 -4.27
C ILE A 290 9.03 -15.77 -3.28
N HIS A 291 9.45 -15.43 -2.06
CA HIS A 291 9.78 -16.40 -1.01
C HIS A 291 8.84 -16.24 0.18
N PHE A 292 8.30 -17.36 0.64
CA PHE A 292 7.48 -17.48 1.84
C PHE A 292 8.12 -18.51 2.77
N THR A 293 8.57 -18.09 3.94
CA THR A 293 9.30 -18.95 4.89
C THR A 293 8.72 -18.84 6.29
N ASN A 294 8.50 -19.96 6.97
CA ASN A 294 8.01 -19.99 8.35
C ASN A 294 6.71 -19.18 8.54
N ILE A 295 5.68 -19.45 7.74
CA ILE A 295 4.38 -18.79 7.85
C ILE A 295 3.36 -19.75 8.46
N SER A 296 2.67 -19.30 9.48
CA SER A 296 1.61 -20.06 10.16
C SER A 296 0.35 -19.23 10.38
N GLY A 297 -0.78 -19.90 10.56
CA GLY A 297 -2.04 -19.22 10.90
C GLY A 297 -3.26 -20.09 10.75
N THR A 298 -4.33 -19.70 11.44
CA THR A 298 -5.57 -20.45 11.54
C THR A 298 -6.78 -19.56 11.30
N HIS A 299 -7.93 -20.20 11.06
CA HIS A 299 -9.23 -19.52 10.88
C HIS A 299 -9.31 -18.55 9.68
N ASN A 300 -8.45 -18.71 8.69
CA ASN A 300 -8.55 -17.94 7.45
C ASN A 300 -9.72 -18.48 6.62
N ASN A 301 -10.41 -17.61 5.88
CA ASN A 301 -11.46 -18.07 4.97
C ASN A 301 -10.85 -18.90 3.84
N ASN A 302 -9.84 -18.35 3.14
CA ASN A 302 -9.03 -19.08 2.17
C ASN A 302 -7.56 -19.09 2.60
N THR A 303 -6.78 -20.03 2.11
CA THR A 303 -5.35 -20.10 2.44
C THR A 303 -4.52 -19.37 1.40
N ILE A 304 -4.21 -20.00 0.26
CA ILE A 304 -3.32 -19.45 -0.75
C ILE A 304 -4.01 -19.43 -2.13
N GLU A 305 -3.97 -18.29 -2.79
CA GLU A 305 -4.41 -18.13 -4.17
C GLU A 305 -3.33 -17.49 -5.03
N LEU A 306 -2.94 -18.18 -6.11
CA LEU A 306 -1.94 -17.75 -7.09
C LEU A 306 -2.58 -17.73 -8.48
N ALA A 307 -2.79 -16.55 -9.06
CA ALA A 307 -3.52 -16.36 -10.30
C ALA A 307 -2.73 -15.53 -11.31
N GLY A 308 -1.86 -16.17 -12.07
CA GLY A 308 -1.18 -15.59 -13.24
C GLY A 308 -2.08 -15.59 -14.48
N LYS A 309 -1.59 -15.01 -15.58
CA LYS A 309 -2.27 -14.98 -16.89
C LYS A 309 -1.73 -16.06 -17.83
N PRO A 310 -2.52 -16.53 -18.83
CA PRO A 310 -2.06 -17.54 -19.77
C PRO A 310 -0.82 -17.13 -20.58
N ASP A 311 -0.65 -15.85 -20.82
CA ASP A 311 0.45 -15.24 -21.58
C ASP A 311 1.50 -14.58 -20.68
N ASN A 312 1.28 -14.57 -19.36
CA ASN A 312 2.21 -14.00 -18.38
C ASN A 312 2.12 -14.74 -17.05
N HIS A 313 2.85 -15.83 -16.94
CA HIS A 313 2.88 -16.68 -15.76
C HIS A 313 3.65 -16.01 -14.61
N ILE A 314 3.20 -16.25 -13.39
CA ILE A 314 3.99 -15.97 -12.18
C ILE A 314 5.11 -17.00 -12.12
N ARG A 315 6.34 -16.58 -11.75
CA ARG A 315 7.51 -17.45 -11.84
C ARG A 315 8.30 -17.55 -10.55
N ASN A 316 8.87 -18.75 -10.31
CA ASN A 316 9.82 -18.99 -9.22
C ASN A 316 9.28 -18.59 -7.86
N LEU A 317 8.28 -19.31 -7.38
CA LEU A 317 7.71 -19.16 -6.05
C LEU A 317 8.26 -20.22 -5.10
N TYR A 318 8.67 -19.81 -3.92
CA TYR A 318 9.29 -20.65 -2.91
C TYR A 318 8.48 -20.65 -1.63
N PHE A 319 7.99 -21.81 -1.21
CA PHE A 319 7.24 -22.00 0.03
C PHE A 319 8.02 -22.97 0.93
N ARG A 320 8.45 -22.50 2.10
CA ARG A 320 9.18 -23.30 3.09
C ARG A 320 8.55 -23.17 4.47
N ASN A 321 8.29 -24.30 5.12
CA ASN A 321 7.72 -24.35 6.46
C ASN A 321 6.40 -23.55 6.56
N ILE A 322 5.42 -23.88 5.74
CA ILE A 322 4.10 -23.24 5.72
C ILE A 322 3.10 -24.11 6.46
N ARG A 323 2.38 -23.52 7.41
CA ARG A 323 1.30 -24.18 8.13
C ARG A 323 0.09 -23.27 8.23
N LEU A 324 -0.86 -23.44 7.32
CA LEU A 324 -2.07 -22.63 7.22
C LEU A 324 -3.31 -23.51 7.31
N GLU A 325 -4.33 -22.98 7.97
CA GLU A 325 -5.65 -23.59 8.10
C GLU A 325 -6.70 -22.62 7.58
N GLY A 326 -7.62 -23.11 6.75
CA GLY A 326 -8.68 -22.28 6.18
C GLY A 326 -9.78 -23.10 5.53
N LYS A 327 -10.79 -22.41 4.99
CA LYS A 327 -11.96 -23.02 4.37
C LYS A 327 -11.64 -23.62 3.00
N THR A 328 -10.72 -23.01 2.25
CA THR A 328 -10.21 -23.54 0.99
C THR A 328 -8.69 -23.69 1.05
N GLY A 329 -8.17 -24.68 0.38
CA GLY A 329 -6.75 -25.00 0.38
C GLY A 329 -5.91 -24.12 -0.54
N PHE A 330 -5.03 -24.75 -1.31
CA PHE A 330 -4.11 -24.10 -2.22
C PHE A 330 -4.69 -24.06 -3.64
N MET A 331 -4.89 -22.86 -4.17
CA MET A 331 -5.37 -22.64 -5.54
C MET A 331 -4.27 -22.02 -6.39
N MET A 332 -4.02 -22.57 -7.58
CA MET A 332 -2.95 -22.13 -8.47
C MET A 332 -3.36 -22.17 -9.93
N LYS A 333 -3.05 -21.09 -10.66
CA LYS A 333 -3.26 -21.00 -12.11
C LYS A 333 -2.16 -20.16 -12.77
N ASN A 334 -1.61 -20.67 -13.89
CA ASN A 334 -0.57 -19.99 -14.67
C ASN A 334 0.66 -19.60 -13.82
N VAL A 335 1.27 -20.57 -13.20
CA VAL A 335 2.48 -20.45 -12.37
C VAL A 335 3.55 -21.42 -12.85
N ASP A 336 4.76 -20.94 -13.06
CA ASP A 336 5.93 -21.73 -13.45
C ASP A 336 6.99 -21.69 -12.33
N GLY A 337 7.58 -22.84 -12.00
CA GLY A 337 8.64 -22.90 -10.99
C GLY A 337 8.11 -22.71 -9.57
N LEU A 338 7.26 -23.64 -9.13
CA LEU A 338 6.82 -23.72 -7.73
C LEU A 338 7.76 -24.69 -6.97
N PHE A 339 8.38 -24.18 -5.91
CA PHE A 339 9.27 -24.93 -5.01
C PHE A 339 8.65 -25.00 -3.63
N VAL A 340 8.41 -26.21 -3.13
CA VAL A 340 7.71 -26.44 -1.86
C VAL A 340 8.54 -27.34 -0.96
N GLU A 341 8.79 -26.89 0.26
CA GLU A 341 9.47 -27.65 1.30
C GLU A 341 8.67 -27.53 2.61
N ASN A 342 8.21 -28.65 3.16
CA ASN A 342 7.48 -28.71 4.44
C ASN A 342 6.27 -27.76 4.48
N MET A 343 5.26 -28.05 3.66
CA MET A 343 4.03 -27.27 3.58
C MET A 343 2.83 -28.14 4.02
N ASN A 344 2.08 -27.64 5.00
CA ASN A 344 0.83 -28.24 5.44
C ASN A 344 -0.30 -27.20 5.34
N ILE A 345 -1.33 -27.52 4.55
CA ILE A 345 -2.53 -26.71 4.40
C ILE A 345 -3.73 -27.58 4.76
N GLU A 346 -4.41 -27.20 5.83
CA GLU A 346 -5.57 -27.90 6.33
C GLU A 346 -6.86 -27.18 5.90
N GLU A 347 -7.74 -27.93 5.22
CA GLU A 347 -9.09 -27.46 4.92
C GLU A 347 -10.01 -27.78 6.09
N VAL A 348 -10.63 -26.75 6.66
CA VAL A 348 -11.59 -26.91 7.76
C VAL A 348 -12.99 -26.84 7.20
N MET A 349 -13.64 -27.99 7.12
CA MET A 349 -15.06 -28.04 6.84
C MET A 349 -15.83 -27.57 8.08
N HIS A 350 -16.37 -26.37 8.05
CA HIS A 350 -17.38 -25.97 9.03
C HIS A 350 -18.60 -26.89 8.90
N ARG A 351 -18.74 -27.84 9.80
CA ARG A 351 -20.03 -28.48 9.98
C ARG A 351 -21.01 -27.38 10.38
N ALA A 352 -21.94 -27.07 9.48
CA ALA A 352 -23.05 -26.20 9.83
C ALA A 352 -23.72 -26.77 11.10
N ARG A 353 -23.75 -25.98 12.14
CA ARG A 353 -24.52 -26.28 13.37
C ARG A 353 -25.98 -25.88 13.13
#